data_aa29ff06d59e637846643aab3fb282eb
#
_entry.id   aa29ff06d59e637846643aab3fb282eb
#
_cell.length_a   1.000
_cell.length_b   1.000
_cell.length_c   1.000
_cell.angle_alpha   90.00
_cell.angle_beta   90.00
_cell.angle_gamma   90.00
#
_symmetry.space_group_name_H-M   'P 1'
#
loop_
_entity.id
_entity.type
_entity.pdbx_description
1 polymer ?
#
loop_
_entity_poly.entity_id
_entity_poly.type
_entity_poly.pdbx_seq_one_letter_code
_entity_poly.pdbx_strand_id
1 'polypeptide(L)'
;MNTSTHPLITFIGGGNMASAIIGGLVRQGHPAARLQVVEPWDEQRAKLAQQFPGMAIVSAASTTLQPSDLVVWAVKPQTFKEAAAAAHPFVEGALHLSVAAGITSQSIANWLGTERIVRAMPNTPALVGLGMTGLMARAAVTADDKALVERVVRTTGELVWVQVEADLDAVTALSGSGPAYVFYFLEAMRDAGARMGLAPEVAYRLAVGTFVGAATLAQRSEDPPQVLRERVTSKGGTTYAAITSMEASDMKALFEKALVAAQTRAGELGRAFGCLLYTSD
;
A
#
# COMPACT_ATOMS: atom_id res chain seq x y z
N MET A 1 -26.70 -16.82 -6.18
CA MET A 1 -25.62 -15.82 -6.19
C MET A 1 -25.06 -15.78 -7.59
N ASN A 2 -25.08 -14.61 -8.22
CA ASN A 2 -24.66 -14.46 -9.61
C ASN A 2 -23.13 -14.44 -9.62
N THR A 3 -22.48 -15.56 -9.93
CA THR A 3 -21.03 -15.66 -10.07
C THR A 3 -20.60 -15.00 -11.38
N SER A 4 -20.75 -13.68 -11.45
CA SER A 4 -20.08 -12.92 -12.49
C SER A 4 -18.58 -13.18 -12.37
N THR A 5 -17.94 -13.66 -13.41
CA THR A 5 -16.48 -13.87 -13.47
C THR A 5 -15.70 -12.59 -13.14
N HIS A 6 -16.35 -11.43 -13.25
CA HIS A 6 -15.78 -10.11 -12.95
C HIS A 6 -16.69 -9.33 -11.98
N PRO A 7 -16.30 -9.18 -10.71
CA PRO A 7 -17.06 -8.40 -9.72
C PRO A 7 -17.18 -6.93 -10.14
N LEU A 8 -18.26 -6.27 -9.72
CA LEU A 8 -18.37 -4.83 -9.84
C LEU A 8 -17.63 -4.17 -8.69
N ILE A 9 -16.67 -3.30 -9.00
CA ILE A 9 -15.80 -2.66 -8.01
C ILE A 9 -15.98 -1.15 -8.09
N THR A 10 -16.34 -0.53 -6.97
CA THR A 10 -16.41 0.92 -6.86
C THR A 10 -15.23 1.45 -6.05
N PHE A 11 -14.58 2.48 -6.57
CA PHE A 11 -13.53 3.22 -5.87
C PHE A 11 -14.09 4.54 -5.36
N ILE A 12 -13.95 4.79 -4.07
CA ILE A 12 -14.20 6.09 -3.46
C ILE A 12 -12.85 6.80 -3.34
N GLY A 13 -12.64 7.79 -4.22
CA GLY A 13 -11.34 8.42 -4.50
C GLY A 13 -10.62 7.78 -5.69
N GLY A 14 -10.13 8.62 -6.61
CA GLY A 14 -9.45 8.24 -7.85
C GLY A 14 -7.95 8.58 -7.87
N GLY A 15 -7.30 8.73 -6.70
CA GLY A 15 -5.88 9.11 -6.60
C GLY A 15 -4.91 8.01 -7.05
N ASN A 16 -3.62 8.19 -6.75
CA ASN A 16 -2.53 7.31 -7.22
C ASN A 16 -2.76 5.83 -6.87
N MET A 17 -3.19 5.52 -5.64
CA MET A 17 -3.40 4.14 -5.22
C MET A 17 -4.60 3.51 -5.95
N ALA A 18 -5.72 4.24 -6.08
CA ALA A 18 -6.85 3.79 -6.89
C ALA A 18 -6.41 3.54 -8.34
N SER A 19 -5.69 4.48 -8.96
CA SER A 19 -5.17 4.34 -10.32
C SER A 19 -4.26 3.13 -10.48
N ALA A 20 -3.41 2.82 -9.49
CA ALA A 20 -2.56 1.64 -9.51
C ALA A 20 -3.38 0.34 -9.52
N ILE A 21 -4.37 0.24 -8.62
CA ILE A 21 -5.25 -0.94 -8.52
C ILE A 21 -6.10 -1.09 -9.78
N ILE A 22 -6.74 -0.01 -10.24
CA ILE A 22 -7.54 0.02 -11.48
C ILE A 22 -6.69 -0.43 -12.67
N GLY A 23 -5.50 0.16 -12.82
CA GLY A 23 -4.56 -0.19 -13.90
C GLY A 23 -4.12 -1.64 -13.82
N GLY A 24 -3.89 -2.16 -12.62
CA GLY A 24 -3.58 -3.56 -12.39
C GLY A 24 -4.73 -4.49 -12.80
N LEU A 25 -5.96 -4.17 -12.40
CA LEU A 25 -7.17 -4.92 -12.76
C LEU A 25 -7.37 -4.95 -14.29
N VAL A 26 -7.31 -3.80 -14.94
CA VAL A 26 -7.49 -3.70 -16.40
C VAL A 26 -6.42 -4.49 -17.15
N ARG A 27 -5.14 -4.40 -16.74
CA ARG A 27 -4.05 -5.19 -17.34
C ARG A 27 -4.27 -6.70 -17.19
N GLN A 28 -4.96 -7.15 -16.16
CA GLN A 28 -5.30 -8.56 -15.96
C GLN A 28 -6.64 -8.97 -16.61
N GLY A 29 -7.23 -8.10 -17.44
CA GLY A 29 -8.42 -8.38 -18.21
C GLY A 29 -9.74 -8.11 -17.49
N HIS A 30 -9.72 -7.40 -16.33
CA HIS A 30 -10.96 -6.95 -15.70
C HIS A 30 -11.63 -5.89 -16.57
N PRO A 31 -12.91 -6.05 -16.97
CA PRO A 31 -13.57 -5.10 -17.85
C PRO A 31 -13.71 -3.72 -17.21
N ALA A 32 -13.30 -2.66 -17.90
CA ALA A 32 -13.45 -1.29 -17.43
C ALA A 32 -14.91 -0.94 -17.08
N ALA A 33 -15.88 -1.48 -17.82
CA ALA A 33 -17.30 -1.31 -17.55
C ALA A 33 -17.79 -1.93 -16.21
N ARG A 34 -16.97 -2.75 -15.55
CA ARG A 34 -17.21 -3.31 -14.22
C ARG A 34 -16.46 -2.54 -13.12
N LEU A 35 -15.90 -1.37 -13.45
CA LEU A 35 -15.23 -0.46 -12.53
C LEU A 35 -15.98 0.86 -12.47
N GLN A 36 -16.14 1.40 -11.27
CA GLN A 36 -16.75 2.70 -11.02
C GLN A 36 -15.84 3.51 -10.12
N VAL A 37 -15.77 4.83 -10.35
CA VAL A 37 -14.96 5.74 -9.51
C VAL A 37 -15.79 6.95 -9.13
N VAL A 38 -15.78 7.27 -7.84
CA VAL A 38 -16.27 8.54 -7.31
C VAL A 38 -15.06 9.43 -7.03
N GLU A 39 -14.89 10.48 -7.82
CA GLU A 39 -13.76 11.41 -7.70
C GLU A 39 -14.27 12.85 -7.86
N PRO A 40 -14.19 13.70 -6.82
CA PRO A 40 -14.74 15.06 -6.90
C PRO A 40 -13.94 16.00 -7.81
N TRP A 41 -12.67 15.74 -8.10
CA TRP A 41 -11.78 16.66 -8.80
C TRP A 41 -11.82 16.47 -10.32
N ASP A 42 -12.21 17.51 -11.04
CA ASP A 42 -12.39 17.49 -12.50
C ASP A 42 -11.14 17.01 -13.25
N GLU A 43 -9.98 17.54 -12.88
CA GLU A 43 -8.71 17.17 -13.53
C GLU A 43 -8.38 15.68 -13.34
N GLN A 44 -8.63 15.16 -12.16
CA GLN A 44 -8.38 13.74 -11.89
C GLN A 44 -9.38 12.84 -12.62
N ARG A 45 -10.67 13.26 -12.70
CA ARG A 45 -11.66 12.54 -13.51
C ARG A 45 -11.27 12.52 -14.99
N ALA A 46 -10.79 13.63 -15.53
CA ALA A 46 -10.34 13.71 -16.91
C ALA A 46 -9.15 12.77 -17.18
N LYS A 47 -8.17 12.71 -16.28
CA LYS A 47 -7.03 11.78 -16.36
C LYS A 47 -7.49 10.33 -16.34
N LEU A 48 -8.39 9.97 -15.41
CA LEU A 48 -8.93 8.61 -15.30
C LEU A 48 -9.72 8.22 -16.54
N ALA A 49 -10.54 9.11 -17.10
CA ALA A 49 -11.32 8.87 -18.30
C ALA A 49 -10.42 8.61 -19.54
N GLN A 50 -9.32 9.35 -19.65
CA GLN A 50 -8.32 9.15 -20.69
C GLN A 50 -7.56 7.83 -20.52
N GLN A 51 -7.21 7.49 -19.29
CA GLN A 51 -6.39 6.32 -18.97
C GLN A 51 -7.18 5.02 -19.02
N PHE A 52 -8.47 5.06 -18.64
CA PHE A 52 -9.34 3.89 -18.49
C PHE A 52 -10.68 4.11 -19.23
N PRO A 53 -10.69 4.12 -20.57
CA PRO A 53 -11.90 4.33 -21.33
C PRO A 53 -12.92 3.24 -21.06
N GLY A 54 -14.20 3.65 -20.94
CA GLY A 54 -15.33 2.75 -20.65
C GLY A 54 -15.61 2.51 -19.16
N MET A 55 -14.80 3.06 -18.25
CA MET A 55 -15.06 3.06 -16.81
C MET A 55 -16.09 4.14 -16.45
N ALA A 56 -17.00 3.85 -15.52
CA ALA A 56 -17.93 4.83 -14.99
C ALA A 56 -17.21 5.74 -13.98
N ILE A 57 -17.18 7.06 -14.26
CA ILE A 57 -16.52 8.05 -13.42
C ILE A 57 -17.53 9.16 -13.09
N VAL A 58 -17.78 9.39 -11.79
CA VAL A 58 -18.73 10.37 -11.31
C VAL A 58 -18.07 11.31 -10.29
N SER A 59 -18.61 12.52 -10.16
CA SER A 59 -18.08 13.52 -9.20
C SER A 59 -18.53 13.26 -7.76
N ALA A 60 -19.68 12.61 -7.58
CA ALA A 60 -20.25 12.28 -6.27
C ALA A 60 -20.98 10.94 -6.33
N ALA A 61 -21.08 10.27 -5.19
CA ALA A 61 -21.89 9.08 -5.05
C ALA A 61 -23.37 9.45 -5.21
N SER A 62 -24.12 8.64 -5.97
CA SER A 62 -25.54 8.86 -6.25
C SER A 62 -26.18 7.56 -6.69
N THR A 63 -27.49 7.59 -6.97
CA THR A 63 -28.26 6.47 -7.53
C THR A 63 -27.78 6.00 -8.92
N THR A 64 -26.83 6.70 -9.54
CA THR A 64 -26.19 6.26 -10.79
C THR A 64 -25.13 5.17 -10.58
N LEU A 65 -24.62 5.00 -9.36
CA LEU A 65 -23.76 3.88 -9.02
C LEU A 65 -24.55 2.57 -9.03
N GLN A 66 -23.99 1.56 -9.66
CA GLN A 66 -24.55 0.22 -9.59
C GLN A 66 -24.15 -0.43 -8.25
N PRO A 67 -24.98 -1.33 -7.68
CA PRO A 67 -24.61 -2.08 -6.49
C PRO A 67 -23.31 -2.86 -6.67
N SER A 68 -22.35 -2.63 -5.79
CA SER A 68 -20.98 -3.15 -5.91
C SER A 68 -20.78 -4.41 -5.09
N ASP A 69 -19.96 -5.33 -5.62
CA ASP A 69 -19.47 -6.49 -4.87
C ASP A 69 -18.36 -6.06 -3.88
N LEU A 70 -17.56 -5.06 -4.28
CA LEU A 70 -16.46 -4.50 -3.48
C LEU A 70 -16.43 -2.97 -3.62
N VAL A 71 -16.24 -2.29 -2.50
CA VAL A 71 -15.94 -0.85 -2.45
C VAL A 71 -14.53 -0.63 -1.91
N VAL A 72 -13.68 0.03 -2.70
CA VAL A 72 -12.31 0.39 -2.34
C VAL A 72 -12.27 1.85 -1.90
N TRP A 73 -11.93 2.08 -0.64
CA TRP A 73 -11.79 3.41 -0.04
C TRP A 73 -10.35 3.90 -0.23
N ALA A 74 -10.13 4.76 -1.22
CA ALA A 74 -8.83 5.32 -1.60
C ALA A 74 -8.77 6.84 -1.42
N VAL A 75 -9.45 7.34 -0.42
CA VAL A 75 -9.46 8.74 0.01
C VAL A 75 -8.39 9.01 1.07
N LYS A 76 -8.01 10.28 1.22
CA LYS A 76 -7.11 10.69 2.30
C LYS A 76 -7.80 10.49 3.66
N PRO A 77 -7.06 10.17 4.74
CA PRO A 77 -7.63 9.96 6.07
C PRO A 77 -8.53 11.11 6.54
N GLN A 78 -8.14 12.35 6.28
CA GLN A 78 -8.84 13.56 6.71
C GLN A 78 -10.24 13.70 6.09
N THR A 79 -10.46 13.16 4.90
CA THR A 79 -11.73 13.26 4.15
C THR A 79 -12.55 11.96 4.21
N PHE A 80 -12.06 10.93 4.88
CA PHE A 80 -12.70 9.62 4.87
C PHE A 80 -14.10 9.64 5.47
N LYS A 81 -14.29 10.25 6.64
CA LYS A 81 -15.59 10.31 7.33
C LYS A 81 -16.66 10.99 6.48
N GLU A 82 -16.31 12.12 5.85
CA GLU A 82 -17.20 12.85 4.96
C GLU A 82 -17.55 12.01 3.72
N ALA A 83 -16.54 11.41 3.08
CA ALA A 83 -16.74 10.53 1.93
C ALA A 83 -17.60 9.31 2.29
N ALA A 84 -17.41 8.72 3.47
CA ALA A 84 -18.22 7.61 3.97
C ALA A 84 -19.67 8.02 4.15
N ALA A 85 -19.93 9.16 4.79
CA ALA A 85 -21.29 9.66 4.99
C ALA A 85 -22.02 9.93 3.65
N ALA A 86 -21.30 10.50 2.67
CA ALA A 86 -21.85 10.80 1.36
C ALA A 86 -22.13 9.54 0.51
N ALA A 87 -21.26 8.51 0.63
CA ALA A 87 -21.37 7.32 -0.21
C ALA A 87 -22.21 6.19 0.43
N HIS A 88 -22.33 6.15 1.76
CA HIS A 88 -22.98 5.08 2.50
C HIS A 88 -24.33 4.62 1.91
N PRO A 89 -25.30 5.49 1.54
CA PRO A 89 -26.59 5.06 1.01
C PRO A 89 -26.50 4.32 -0.34
N PHE A 90 -25.37 4.40 -1.03
CA PHE A 90 -25.18 3.86 -2.39
C PHE A 90 -24.23 2.65 -2.42
N VAL A 91 -23.66 2.26 -1.26
CA VAL A 91 -22.67 1.18 -1.17
C VAL A 91 -23.06 0.10 -0.14
N GLU A 92 -24.33 0.09 0.27
CA GLU A 92 -24.85 -0.90 1.21
C GLU A 92 -24.70 -2.34 0.68
N GLY A 93 -24.40 -3.27 1.57
CA GLY A 93 -24.25 -4.70 1.26
C GLY A 93 -22.92 -5.09 0.59
N ALA A 94 -22.10 -4.13 0.19
CA ALA A 94 -20.79 -4.41 -0.39
C ALA A 94 -19.78 -4.92 0.66
N LEU A 95 -18.71 -5.58 0.19
CA LEU A 95 -17.47 -5.73 0.94
C LEU A 95 -16.71 -4.41 0.87
N HIS A 96 -16.10 -3.97 1.98
CA HIS A 96 -15.32 -2.73 2.01
C HIS A 96 -13.84 -3.01 2.21
N LEU A 97 -12.99 -2.49 1.30
CA LEU A 97 -11.54 -2.51 1.36
C LEU A 97 -11.02 -1.09 1.57
N SER A 98 -10.40 -0.80 2.70
CA SER A 98 -9.80 0.51 2.94
C SER A 98 -8.28 0.46 2.70
N VAL A 99 -7.76 1.35 1.84
CA VAL A 99 -6.32 1.59 1.67
C VAL A 99 -5.88 2.89 2.36
N ALA A 100 -6.75 3.50 3.15
CA ALA A 100 -6.45 4.73 3.89
C ALA A 100 -5.60 4.41 5.14
N ALA A 101 -4.43 5.02 5.23
CA ALA A 101 -3.56 4.88 6.39
C ALA A 101 -4.17 5.54 7.64
N GLY A 102 -3.97 4.96 8.82
CA GLY A 102 -4.35 5.55 10.09
C GLY A 102 -5.85 5.60 10.40
N ILE A 103 -6.73 5.02 9.57
CA ILE A 103 -8.16 4.88 9.89
C ILE A 103 -8.42 3.47 10.42
N THR A 104 -8.96 3.36 11.64
CA THR A 104 -9.23 2.05 12.24
C THR A 104 -10.42 1.37 11.60
N SER A 105 -10.42 0.04 11.58
CA SER A 105 -11.56 -0.75 11.10
C SER A 105 -12.84 -0.48 11.91
N GLN A 106 -12.69 -0.17 13.20
CA GLN A 106 -13.82 0.20 14.05
C GLN A 106 -14.44 1.54 13.62
N SER A 107 -13.62 2.54 13.30
CA SER A 107 -14.14 3.82 12.78
C SER A 107 -14.88 3.63 11.47
N ILE A 108 -14.33 2.82 10.55
CA ILE A 108 -14.99 2.50 9.28
C ILE A 108 -16.31 1.76 9.52
N ALA A 109 -16.33 0.78 10.44
CA ALA A 109 -17.54 0.04 10.78
C ALA A 109 -18.63 0.96 11.34
N ASN A 110 -18.28 1.89 12.21
CA ASN A 110 -19.21 2.86 12.77
C ASN A 110 -19.80 3.80 11.71
N TRP A 111 -18.99 4.23 10.72
CA TRP A 111 -19.45 5.14 9.65
C TRP A 111 -20.27 4.45 8.58
N LEU A 112 -20.01 3.18 8.33
CA LEU A 112 -20.64 2.41 7.25
C LEU A 112 -21.71 1.43 7.75
N GLY A 113 -21.90 1.29 9.07
CA GLY A 113 -22.91 0.38 9.65
C GLY A 113 -22.66 -1.09 9.31
N THR A 114 -21.44 -1.51 9.00
CA THR A 114 -21.11 -2.88 8.57
C THR A 114 -19.81 -3.39 9.16
N GLU A 115 -19.74 -4.71 9.38
CA GLU A 115 -18.56 -5.41 9.84
C GLU A 115 -17.76 -6.09 8.69
N ARG A 116 -18.28 -6.04 7.42
CA ARG A 116 -17.59 -6.63 6.26
C ARG A 116 -16.49 -5.70 5.73
N ILE A 117 -15.43 -5.55 6.52
CA ILE A 117 -14.35 -4.60 6.28
C ILE A 117 -13.00 -5.30 6.30
N VAL A 118 -12.20 -5.03 5.28
CA VAL A 118 -10.76 -5.33 5.22
C VAL A 118 -9.98 -4.02 5.20
N ARG A 119 -8.98 -3.92 6.06
CA ARG A 119 -7.97 -2.86 5.96
C ARG A 119 -6.77 -3.36 5.19
N ALA A 120 -6.28 -2.52 4.30
CA ALA A 120 -5.06 -2.74 3.56
C ALA A 120 -4.06 -1.61 3.82
N MET A 121 -2.80 -1.97 3.95
CA MET A 121 -1.68 -1.04 3.99
C MET A 121 -0.73 -1.34 2.83
N PRO A 122 -1.01 -0.77 1.64
CA PRO A 122 -0.14 -0.89 0.47
C PRO A 122 1.04 0.08 0.56
N ASN A 123 1.96 -0.04 -0.41
CA ASN A 123 3.06 0.90 -0.58
C ASN A 123 3.19 1.38 -2.03
N THR A 124 3.99 2.42 -2.25
CA THR A 124 4.12 3.09 -3.56
C THR A 124 4.66 2.22 -4.70
N PRO A 125 5.48 1.17 -4.49
CA PRO A 125 5.84 0.23 -5.56
C PRO A 125 4.65 -0.46 -6.25
N ALA A 126 3.46 -0.41 -5.67
CA ALA A 126 2.20 -0.81 -6.32
C ALA A 126 1.98 -0.15 -7.70
N LEU A 127 2.50 1.08 -7.89
CA LEU A 127 2.42 1.81 -9.17
C LEU A 127 3.13 1.08 -10.32
N VAL A 128 4.12 0.26 -10.00
CA VAL A 128 4.88 -0.55 -10.98
C VAL A 128 4.61 -2.06 -10.84
N GLY A 129 3.57 -2.44 -10.07
CA GLY A 129 3.17 -3.84 -9.89
C GLY A 129 4.07 -4.64 -8.93
N LEU A 130 4.92 -3.97 -8.17
CA LEU A 130 5.86 -4.56 -7.20
C LEU A 130 5.56 -4.10 -5.77
N GLY A 131 4.29 -3.81 -5.48
CA GLY A 131 3.83 -3.43 -4.16
C GLY A 131 3.90 -4.57 -3.15
N MET A 132 3.94 -4.20 -1.87
CA MET A 132 3.74 -5.11 -0.75
C MET A 132 2.62 -4.57 0.11
N THR A 133 1.58 -5.37 0.34
CA THR A 133 0.38 -4.93 1.05
C THR A 133 0.12 -5.81 2.27
N GLY A 134 0.05 -5.21 3.46
CA GLY A 134 -0.51 -5.88 4.64
C GLY A 134 -2.03 -5.79 4.64
N LEU A 135 -2.71 -6.89 4.97
CA LEU A 135 -4.17 -6.99 5.04
C LEU A 135 -4.62 -7.42 6.43
N MET A 136 -5.69 -6.82 6.94
CA MET A 136 -6.38 -7.25 8.15
C MET A 136 -7.89 -7.26 7.91
N ALA A 137 -8.54 -8.36 8.25
CA ALA A 137 -9.98 -8.54 8.09
C ALA A 137 -10.69 -8.53 9.45
N ARG A 138 -11.88 -7.88 9.51
CA ARG A 138 -12.79 -8.03 10.63
C ARG A 138 -13.49 -9.41 10.60
N ALA A 139 -14.07 -9.81 11.72
CA ALA A 139 -14.60 -11.16 11.91
C ALA A 139 -15.74 -11.55 10.95
N ALA A 140 -16.50 -10.58 10.43
CA ALA A 140 -17.60 -10.83 9.49
C ALA A 140 -17.15 -11.07 8.03
N VAL A 141 -15.85 -10.88 7.74
CA VAL A 141 -15.27 -11.10 6.40
C VAL A 141 -15.14 -12.59 6.14
N THR A 142 -15.81 -13.08 5.11
CA THR A 142 -15.82 -14.49 4.74
C THR A 142 -14.56 -14.91 3.98
N ALA A 143 -14.37 -16.22 3.76
CA ALA A 143 -13.28 -16.73 2.93
C ALA A 143 -13.39 -16.24 1.47
N ASP A 144 -14.61 -16.16 0.93
CA ASP A 144 -14.86 -15.64 -0.43
C ASP A 144 -14.53 -14.15 -0.52
N ASP A 145 -14.85 -13.37 0.52
CA ASP A 145 -14.49 -11.96 0.61
C ASP A 145 -12.96 -11.79 0.61
N LYS A 146 -12.24 -12.59 1.40
CA LYS A 146 -10.77 -12.57 1.39
C LYS A 146 -10.20 -12.92 0.02
N ALA A 147 -10.74 -13.95 -0.63
CA ALA A 147 -10.32 -14.33 -1.98
C ALA A 147 -10.57 -13.21 -3.02
N LEU A 148 -11.69 -12.46 -2.87
CA LEU A 148 -11.96 -11.29 -3.71
C LEU A 148 -10.93 -10.18 -3.47
N VAL A 149 -10.65 -9.83 -2.22
CA VAL A 149 -9.63 -8.83 -1.86
C VAL A 149 -8.25 -9.23 -2.37
N GLU A 150 -7.86 -10.49 -2.20
CA GLU A 150 -6.57 -10.98 -2.69
C GLU A 150 -6.44 -10.83 -4.20
N ARG A 151 -7.47 -11.22 -4.98
CA ARG A 151 -7.45 -11.03 -6.43
C ARG A 151 -7.24 -9.56 -6.82
N VAL A 152 -7.87 -8.63 -6.11
CA VAL A 152 -7.75 -7.20 -6.37
C VAL A 152 -6.34 -6.69 -6.00
N VAL A 153 -5.86 -7.02 -4.82
CA VAL A 153 -4.57 -6.53 -4.30
C VAL A 153 -3.38 -7.12 -5.07
N ARG A 154 -3.43 -8.41 -5.45
CA ARG A 154 -2.38 -9.06 -6.24
C ARG A 154 -2.15 -8.42 -7.61
N THR A 155 -3.07 -7.60 -8.11
CA THR A 155 -2.86 -6.82 -9.34
C THR A 155 -1.78 -5.74 -9.20
N THR A 156 -1.40 -5.41 -7.98
CA THR A 156 -0.40 -4.37 -7.64
C THR A 156 0.86 -4.92 -6.99
N GLY A 157 0.93 -6.23 -6.71
CA GLY A 157 2.09 -6.89 -6.10
C GLY A 157 1.71 -8.01 -5.14
N GLU A 158 2.56 -8.25 -4.15
CA GLU A 158 2.39 -9.29 -3.14
C GLU A 158 1.60 -8.77 -1.93
N LEU A 159 1.09 -9.72 -1.13
CA LEU A 159 0.32 -9.42 0.08
C LEU A 159 0.65 -10.37 1.23
N VAL A 160 0.39 -9.91 2.45
CA VAL A 160 0.39 -10.72 3.67
C VAL A 160 -0.86 -10.40 4.50
N TRP A 161 -1.47 -11.42 5.11
CA TRP A 161 -2.50 -11.24 6.10
C TRP A 161 -1.86 -11.13 7.50
N VAL A 162 -2.27 -10.11 8.25
CA VAL A 162 -1.95 -9.97 9.67
C VAL A 162 -3.15 -10.36 10.53
N GLN A 163 -2.89 -10.77 11.77
CA GLN A 163 -3.93 -11.32 12.65
C GLN A 163 -4.70 -10.26 13.40
N VAL A 164 -4.01 -9.22 13.83
CA VAL A 164 -4.60 -8.11 14.62
C VAL A 164 -4.33 -6.77 13.95
N GLU A 165 -5.22 -5.82 14.18
CA GLU A 165 -5.16 -4.51 13.53
C GLU A 165 -3.90 -3.72 13.90
N ALA A 166 -3.40 -3.89 15.12
CA ALA A 166 -2.16 -3.24 15.57
C ALA A 166 -0.92 -3.64 14.75
N ASP A 167 -0.93 -4.83 14.13
CA ASP A 167 0.16 -5.27 13.26
C ASP A 167 0.28 -4.39 12.00
N LEU A 168 -0.80 -3.72 11.58
CA LEU A 168 -0.75 -2.79 10.44
C LEU A 168 0.11 -1.55 10.72
N ASP A 169 0.34 -1.18 11.98
CA ASP A 169 1.28 -0.12 12.34
C ASP A 169 2.73 -0.57 12.07
N ALA A 170 3.04 -1.82 12.39
CA ALA A 170 4.34 -2.42 12.04
C ALA A 170 4.50 -2.58 10.52
N VAL A 171 3.45 -3.02 9.80
CA VAL A 171 3.42 -3.05 8.33
C VAL A 171 3.66 -1.65 7.76
N THR A 172 3.02 -0.62 8.33
CA THR A 172 3.21 0.76 7.90
C THR A 172 4.68 1.19 8.05
N ALA A 173 5.29 0.90 9.20
CA ALA A 173 6.69 1.23 9.43
C ALA A 173 7.64 0.45 8.52
N LEU A 174 7.40 -0.85 8.32
CA LEU A 174 8.31 -1.73 7.60
C LEU A 174 8.19 -1.59 6.07
N SER A 175 6.97 -1.69 5.54
CA SER A 175 6.73 -1.70 4.09
C SER A 175 6.04 -0.45 3.56
N GLY A 176 5.12 0.16 4.31
CA GLY A 176 4.44 1.39 3.92
C GLY A 176 5.42 2.54 3.72
N SER A 177 6.26 2.78 4.72
CA SER A 177 7.34 3.78 4.70
C SER A 177 8.63 3.27 4.06
N GLY A 178 8.78 1.95 3.89
CA GLY A 178 9.97 1.26 3.39
C GLY A 178 10.57 1.85 2.12
N PRO A 179 9.78 2.21 1.09
CA PRO A 179 10.32 2.81 -0.12
C PRO A 179 11.15 4.07 0.13
N ALA A 180 10.77 4.91 1.11
CA ALA A 180 11.54 6.10 1.48
C ALA A 180 12.91 5.74 2.04
N TYR A 181 13.02 4.64 2.79
CA TYR A 181 14.31 4.17 3.31
C TYR A 181 15.24 3.68 2.19
N VAL A 182 14.66 2.96 1.22
CA VAL A 182 15.41 2.55 0.02
C VAL A 182 15.92 3.76 -0.75
N PHE A 183 15.08 4.77 -0.97
CA PHE A 183 15.51 6.00 -1.65
C PHE A 183 16.60 6.75 -0.87
N TYR A 184 16.51 6.80 0.45
CA TYR A 184 17.53 7.38 1.30
C TYR A 184 18.90 6.67 1.15
N PHE A 185 18.91 5.34 1.11
CA PHE A 185 20.13 4.58 0.85
C PHE A 185 20.65 4.74 -0.58
N LEU A 186 19.74 4.84 -1.58
CA LEU A 186 20.15 5.14 -2.95
C LEU A 186 20.82 6.50 -3.07
N GLU A 187 20.32 7.53 -2.36
CA GLU A 187 20.95 8.85 -2.27
C GLU A 187 22.36 8.73 -1.66
N ALA A 188 22.50 8.06 -0.52
CA ALA A 188 23.78 7.86 0.15
C ALA A 188 24.80 7.13 -0.74
N MET A 189 24.38 6.08 -1.45
CA MET A 189 25.25 5.33 -2.35
C MET A 189 25.67 6.15 -3.58
N ARG A 190 24.74 6.91 -4.17
CA ARG A 190 25.04 7.84 -5.28
C ARG A 190 26.12 8.86 -4.86
N ASP A 191 25.89 9.49 -3.71
CA ASP A 191 26.78 10.55 -3.22
C ASP A 191 28.16 10.01 -2.81
N ALA A 192 28.20 8.82 -2.22
CA ALA A 192 29.45 8.13 -1.95
C ALA A 192 30.19 7.76 -3.24
N GLY A 193 29.48 7.23 -4.24
CA GLY A 193 30.06 6.90 -5.55
C GLY A 193 30.66 8.13 -6.25
N ALA A 194 29.97 9.27 -6.18
CA ALA A 194 30.49 10.53 -6.71
C ALA A 194 31.76 10.98 -6.00
N ARG A 195 31.83 10.87 -4.67
CA ARG A 195 33.05 11.16 -3.89
C ARG A 195 34.21 10.19 -4.21
N MET A 196 33.88 8.97 -4.65
CA MET A 196 34.87 8.00 -5.12
C MET A 196 35.30 8.19 -6.58
N GLY A 197 34.80 9.23 -7.27
CA GLY A 197 35.20 9.60 -8.64
C GLY A 197 34.32 9.04 -9.75
N LEU A 198 33.19 8.43 -9.45
CA LEU A 198 32.19 8.03 -10.45
C LEU A 198 31.32 9.22 -10.88
N ALA A 199 30.89 9.23 -12.14
CA ALA A 199 29.82 10.14 -12.53
C ALA A 199 28.55 9.82 -11.71
N PRO A 200 27.80 10.84 -11.21
CA PRO A 200 26.63 10.62 -10.34
C PRO A 200 25.58 9.68 -10.94
N GLU A 201 25.34 9.75 -12.26
CA GLU A 201 24.39 8.90 -12.99
C GLU A 201 24.85 7.44 -13.00
N VAL A 202 26.17 7.21 -13.12
CA VAL A 202 26.75 5.86 -13.06
C VAL A 202 26.61 5.29 -11.65
N ALA A 203 26.97 6.08 -10.63
CA ALA A 203 26.82 5.69 -9.22
C ALA A 203 25.37 5.35 -8.88
N TYR A 204 24.42 6.17 -9.29
CA TYR A 204 22.98 5.93 -9.10
C TYR A 204 22.51 4.65 -9.79
N ARG A 205 22.91 4.44 -11.06
CA ARG A 205 22.54 3.22 -11.80
C ARG A 205 23.07 1.95 -11.14
N LEU A 206 24.32 1.99 -10.64
CA LEU A 206 24.92 0.88 -9.90
C LEU A 206 24.15 0.62 -8.59
N ALA A 207 23.81 1.66 -7.84
CA ALA A 207 23.05 1.54 -6.60
C ALA A 207 21.68 0.90 -6.82
N VAL A 208 20.90 1.40 -7.77
CA VAL A 208 19.57 0.85 -8.10
C VAL A 208 19.68 -0.62 -8.52
N GLY A 209 20.61 -0.96 -9.44
CA GLY A 209 20.82 -2.33 -9.88
C GLY A 209 21.20 -3.28 -8.75
N THR A 210 22.00 -2.80 -7.79
CA THR A 210 22.41 -3.57 -6.62
C THR A 210 21.22 -3.86 -5.70
N PHE A 211 20.37 -2.86 -5.38
CA PHE A 211 19.18 -3.07 -4.57
C PHE A 211 18.21 -4.05 -5.22
N VAL A 212 17.89 -3.85 -6.50
CA VAL A 212 17.00 -4.74 -7.25
C VAL A 212 17.54 -6.17 -7.27
N GLY A 213 18.84 -6.34 -7.58
CA GLY A 213 19.47 -7.66 -7.65
C GLY A 213 19.49 -8.37 -6.30
N ALA A 214 19.94 -7.69 -5.25
CA ALA A 214 20.04 -8.26 -3.91
C ALA A 214 18.66 -8.62 -3.33
N ALA A 215 17.65 -7.75 -3.49
CA ALA A 215 16.28 -8.01 -3.06
C ALA A 215 15.68 -9.21 -3.82
N THR A 216 15.93 -9.31 -5.12
CA THR A 216 15.48 -10.45 -5.94
C THR A 216 16.15 -11.76 -5.52
N LEU A 217 17.45 -11.74 -5.19
CA LEU A 217 18.15 -12.91 -4.66
C LEU A 217 17.54 -13.34 -3.31
N ALA A 218 17.30 -12.40 -2.40
CA ALA A 218 16.68 -12.68 -1.12
C ALA A 218 15.27 -13.26 -1.26
N GLN A 219 14.46 -12.72 -2.17
CA GLN A 219 13.10 -13.21 -2.44
C GLN A 219 13.07 -14.66 -2.96
N ARG A 220 14.10 -15.06 -3.72
CA ARG A 220 14.22 -16.39 -4.33
C ARG A 220 14.97 -17.42 -3.49
N SER A 221 15.53 -17.01 -2.36
CA SER A 221 16.32 -17.86 -1.47
C SER A 221 15.49 -18.29 -0.26
N GLU A 222 15.72 -19.51 0.19
CA GLU A 222 15.23 -20.02 1.48
C GLU A 222 16.17 -19.63 2.64
N ASP A 223 17.37 -19.15 2.34
CA ASP A 223 18.36 -18.77 3.35
C ASP A 223 17.97 -17.45 4.03
N PRO A 224 18.20 -17.32 5.34
CA PRO A 224 17.98 -16.08 6.05
C PRO A 224 18.96 -14.98 5.62
N PRO A 225 18.59 -13.68 5.77
CA PRO A 225 19.38 -12.57 5.27
C PRO A 225 20.85 -12.53 5.75
N GLN A 226 21.11 -12.98 6.97
CA GLN A 226 22.48 -13.06 7.50
C GLN A 226 23.36 -14.04 6.73
N VAL A 227 22.81 -15.18 6.33
CA VAL A 227 23.55 -16.19 5.53
C VAL A 227 23.84 -15.64 4.13
N LEU A 228 22.88 -14.95 3.51
CA LEU A 228 23.10 -14.31 2.22
C LEU A 228 24.20 -13.25 2.30
N ARG A 229 24.23 -12.44 3.37
CA ARG A 229 25.26 -11.45 3.64
C ARG A 229 26.63 -12.12 3.82
N GLU A 230 26.72 -13.18 4.61
CA GLU A 230 27.98 -13.90 4.87
C GLU A 230 28.58 -14.48 3.59
N ARG A 231 27.77 -15.03 2.68
CA ARG A 231 28.23 -15.58 1.39
C ARG A 231 28.95 -14.57 0.50
N VAL A 232 28.64 -13.27 0.65
CA VAL A 232 29.27 -12.20 -0.12
C VAL A 232 30.27 -11.39 0.72
N THR A 233 30.64 -11.88 1.93
CA THR A 233 31.54 -11.21 2.88
C THR A 233 32.77 -12.07 3.16
N SER A 234 33.74 -12.08 2.24
CA SER A 234 34.98 -12.78 2.44
C SER A 234 35.88 -12.04 3.42
N LYS A 235 36.56 -12.76 4.33
CA LYS A 235 37.47 -12.21 5.33
C LYS A 235 38.59 -11.38 4.66
N GLY A 236 38.77 -10.13 5.11
CA GLY A 236 39.75 -9.20 4.56
C GLY A 236 39.37 -8.56 3.22
N GLY A 237 38.17 -8.86 2.66
CA GLY A 237 37.67 -8.24 1.43
C GLY A 237 37.05 -6.87 1.65
N THR A 238 36.64 -6.24 0.57
CA THR A 238 36.01 -4.91 0.57
C THR A 238 34.67 -4.92 1.30
N THR A 239 33.84 -5.97 1.10
CA THR A 239 32.58 -6.15 1.81
C THR A 239 32.81 -6.30 3.31
N TYR A 240 33.81 -7.07 3.72
CA TYR A 240 34.17 -7.22 5.13
C TYR A 240 34.52 -5.89 5.77
N ALA A 241 35.36 -5.06 5.12
CA ALA A 241 35.75 -3.75 5.61
C ALA A 241 34.50 -2.83 5.77
N ALA A 242 33.61 -2.82 4.80
CA ALA A 242 32.40 -2.02 4.84
C ALA A 242 31.46 -2.47 5.97
N ILE A 243 31.17 -3.77 6.09
CA ILE A 243 30.29 -4.32 7.14
C ILE A 243 30.87 -4.04 8.54
N THR A 244 32.19 -4.26 8.74
CA THR A 244 32.86 -3.95 10.01
C THR A 244 32.70 -2.47 10.39
N SER A 245 32.82 -1.56 9.42
CA SER A 245 32.62 -0.11 9.65
C SER A 245 31.17 0.20 10.04
N MET A 246 30.18 -0.42 9.39
CA MET A 246 28.76 -0.25 9.71
C MET A 246 28.44 -0.79 11.11
N GLU A 247 28.97 -1.95 11.47
CA GLU A 247 28.81 -2.57 12.79
C GLU A 247 29.46 -1.73 13.91
N ALA A 248 30.67 -1.20 13.67
CA ALA A 248 31.34 -0.29 14.59
C ALA A 248 30.57 1.03 14.83
N SER A 249 29.72 1.41 13.91
CA SER A 249 28.85 2.61 14.00
C SER A 249 27.43 2.28 14.44
N ASP A 250 27.15 1.08 14.94
CA ASP A 250 25.81 0.62 15.38
C ASP A 250 24.70 0.86 14.34
N MET A 251 25.02 0.85 13.04
CA MET A 251 24.10 1.22 11.97
C MET A 251 22.81 0.39 11.99
N LYS A 252 22.91 -0.91 12.31
CA LYS A 252 21.74 -1.79 12.42
C LYS A 252 20.80 -1.32 13.52
N ALA A 253 21.30 -1.05 14.72
CA ALA A 253 20.50 -0.59 15.87
C ALA A 253 19.88 0.79 15.62
N LEU A 254 20.61 1.69 14.95
CA LEU A 254 20.09 3.00 14.55
C LEU A 254 18.94 2.88 13.54
N PHE A 255 19.06 1.97 12.58
CA PHE A 255 17.97 1.71 11.61
C PHE A 255 16.75 1.08 12.28
N GLU A 256 16.92 0.08 13.16
CA GLU A 256 15.85 -0.51 13.96
C GLU A 256 15.11 0.55 14.78
N LYS A 257 15.84 1.47 15.43
CA LYS A 257 15.26 2.60 16.18
C LYS A 257 14.41 3.52 15.28
N ALA A 258 14.85 3.77 14.06
CA ALA A 258 14.09 4.57 13.10
C ALA A 258 12.77 3.89 12.69
N LEU A 259 12.77 2.57 12.49
CA LEU A 259 11.56 1.80 12.20
C LEU A 259 10.56 1.84 13.38
N VAL A 260 11.06 1.72 14.62
CA VAL A 260 10.21 1.84 15.83
C VAL A 260 9.58 3.23 15.93
N ALA A 261 10.32 4.29 15.59
CA ALA A 261 9.76 5.64 15.56
C ALA A 261 8.63 5.77 14.53
N ALA A 262 8.78 5.15 13.36
CA ALA A 262 7.73 5.12 12.33
C ALA A 262 6.49 4.34 12.80
N GLN A 263 6.68 3.19 13.46
CA GLN A 263 5.58 2.40 14.05
C GLN A 263 4.81 3.20 15.11
N THR A 264 5.55 3.84 16.02
CA THR A 264 4.95 4.70 17.06
C THR A 264 4.09 5.80 16.44
N ARG A 265 4.63 6.45 15.39
CA ARG A 265 3.90 7.50 14.69
C ARG A 265 2.66 6.98 13.96
N ALA A 266 2.72 5.79 13.38
CA ALA A 266 1.56 5.15 12.75
C ALA A 266 0.43 4.94 13.77
N GLY A 267 0.73 4.41 14.96
CA GLY A 267 -0.24 4.26 16.05
C GLY A 267 -0.81 5.59 16.57
N GLU A 268 0.02 6.64 16.67
CA GLU A 268 -0.45 7.99 17.03
C GLU A 268 -1.46 8.54 16.01
N LEU A 269 -1.16 8.40 14.72
CA LEU A 269 -2.06 8.82 13.64
C LEU A 269 -3.38 8.05 13.69
N GLY A 270 -3.33 6.73 13.95
CA GLY A 270 -4.52 5.91 14.12
C GLY A 270 -5.43 6.39 15.25
N ARG A 271 -4.85 6.77 16.37
CA ARG A 271 -5.59 7.36 17.51
C ARG A 271 -6.13 8.74 17.17
N ALA A 272 -5.32 9.61 16.54
CA ALA A 272 -5.74 10.96 16.19
C ALA A 272 -6.92 10.97 15.22
N PHE A 273 -6.88 10.17 14.17
CA PHE A 273 -7.98 10.06 13.22
C PHE A 273 -9.19 9.30 13.77
N GLY A 274 -8.98 8.35 14.70
CA GLY A 274 -10.06 7.67 15.41
C GLY A 274 -10.74 8.55 16.47
N CYS A 275 -9.99 9.46 17.10
CA CYS A 275 -10.48 10.31 18.21
C CYS A 275 -11.21 11.58 17.74
N LEU A 276 -11.05 12.00 16.46
CA LEU A 276 -11.84 13.09 15.85
C LEU A 276 -13.36 12.80 15.80
N LEU A 277 -13.80 11.71 16.46
CA LEU A 277 -15.18 11.23 16.52
C LEU A 277 -15.93 11.62 17.79
N TYR A 278 -15.28 12.19 18.82
CA TYR A 278 -15.90 12.45 20.14
C TYR A 278 -16.07 13.94 20.49
N THR A 279 -15.87 14.85 19.55
CA THR A 279 -16.20 16.27 19.75
C THR A 279 -17.22 16.69 18.71
N SER A 280 -18.46 16.40 18.97
CA SER A 280 -19.61 17.16 18.45
C SER A 280 -20.66 17.18 19.55
N ASP A 281 -20.61 18.24 20.31
CA ASP A 281 -21.80 18.78 20.96
C ASP A 281 -22.72 19.36 19.90
#